data_f9f9086e682913a7080c596766439617
#
_entry.id   f9f9086e682913a7080c596766439617
#
_cell.length_a   1.000
_cell.length_b   1.000
_cell.length_c   1.000
_cell.angle_alpha   90.00
_cell.angle_beta   90.00
_cell.angle_gamma   90.00
#
_symmetry.space_group_name_H-M   'P 1'
#
loop_
_entity.id
_entity.type
_entity.pdbx_description
1 polymer ?
#
loop_
_entity_poly.entity_id
_entity_poly.type
_entity_poly.pdbx_seq_one_letter_code
_entity_poly.pdbx_strand_id
1 'polypeptide(L)'
;MKRVFSGIQPTGDIHIGNYVGALRQWVALIDEYDCIYSVVDYHAITVEYRTDELRQRTIDTALILIACGLDPQKCRIMVQSHVPAHTELAWIFNCVTPVGEIERMTQFKDKSKQHRGNINMGLMDYYRMQNLMADTGMRTALAKPPEQG
;
A
#
# COMPACT_ATOMS: atom_id res chain seq x y z
N MET A 1 18.15 -13.65 0.69
CA MET A 1 17.93 -12.26 0.21
C MET A 1 17.08 -11.52 1.22
N LYS A 2 17.30 -10.21 1.39
CA LYS A 2 16.40 -9.37 2.20
C LYS A 2 15.09 -9.19 1.46
N ARG A 3 13.95 -9.14 2.21
CA ARG A 3 12.63 -8.96 1.62
C ARG A 3 12.27 -7.49 1.52
N VAL A 4 11.67 -7.11 0.38
CA VAL A 4 11.08 -5.79 0.15
C VAL A 4 9.58 -6.00 -0.06
N PHE A 5 8.76 -5.24 0.66
CA PHE A 5 7.32 -5.18 0.47
C PHE A 5 6.91 -3.74 0.20
N SER A 6 6.12 -3.52 -0.83
CA SER A 6 5.52 -2.22 -1.11
C SER A 6 4.18 -2.40 -1.81
N GLY A 7 3.37 -1.33 -1.86
CA GLY A 7 2.06 -1.40 -2.48
C GLY A 7 1.62 -0.09 -3.09
N ILE A 8 0.69 -0.20 -4.04
CA ILE A 8 0.05 0.92 -4.71
C ILE A 8 -1.47 0.75 -4.66
N GLN A 9 -2.18 1.84 -4.37
CA GLN A 9 -3.65 1.84 -4.35
C GLN A 9 -4.19 1.93 -5.79
N PRO A 10 -5.24 1.16 -6.12
CA PRO A 10 -5.92 1.28 -7.42
C PRO A 10 -6.92 2.45 -7.41
N THR A 11 -6.49 3.62 -6.91
CA THR A 11 -7.29 4.85 -6.82
C THR A 11 -6.76 5.89 -7.79
N GLY A 12 -7.54 6.22 -8.79
CA GLY A 12 -7.12 7.14 -9.86
C GLY A 12 -6.15 6.52 -10.87
N ASP A 13 -5.72 7.33 -11.82
CA ASP A 13 -4.80 6.91 -12.88
C ASP A 13 -3.35 6.99 -12.39
N ILE A 14 -2.56 5.96 -12.71
CA ILE A 14 -1.12 6.00 -12.46
C ILE A 14 -0.50 7.02 -13.41
N HIS A 15 0.14 8.02 -12.85
CA HIS A 15 0.77 9.10 -13.60
C HIS A 15 2.30 9.06 -13.48
N ILE A 16 2.96 9.92 -14.23
CA ILE A 16 4.44 9.98 -14.30
C ILE A 16 5.10 10.13 -12.92
N GLY A 17 4.44 10.82 -11.98
CA GLY A 17 4.93 10.96 -10.59
C GLY A 17 4.99 9.64 -9.85
N ASN A 18 4.01 8.75 -10.04
CA ASN A 18 4.03 7.39 -9.47
C ASN A 18 5.17 6.56 -10.08
N TYR A 19 5.37 6.70 -11.39
CA TYR A 19 6.45 6.01 -12.10
C TYR A 19 7.82 6.42 -11.57
N VAL A 20 8.12 7.71 -11.57
CA VAL A 20 9.43 8.23 -11.14
C VAL A 20 9.64 8.07 -9.64
N GLY A 21 8.59 8.30 -8.84
CA GLY A 21 8.66 8.26 -7.37
C GLY A 21 8.71 6.87 -6.77
N ALA A 22 8.17 5.85 -7.46
CA ALA A 22 8.05 4.51 -6.91
C ALA A 22 8.41 3.40 -7.91
N LEU A 23 7.70 3.29 -9.05
CA LEU A 23 7.78 2.09 -9.90
C LEU A 23 9.17 1.87 -10.48
N ARG A 24 9.83 2.92 -10.93
CA ARG A 24 11.23 2.85 -11.43
C ARG A 24 12.19 2.29 -10.37
N GLN A 25 12.00 2.67 -9.11
CA GLN A 25 12.82 2.17 -8.00
C GLN A 25 12.49 0.70 -7.71
N TRP A 26 11.21 0.31 -7.78
CA TRP A 26 10.80 -1.08 -7.58
C TRP A 26 11.43 -2.01 -8.62
N VAL A 27 11.43 -1.59 -9.88
CA VAL A 27 12.07 -2.34 -10.98
C VAL A 27 13.58 -2.53 -10.72
N ALA A 28 14.25 -1.52 -10.19
CA ALA A 28 15.68 -1.62 -9.87
C ALA A 28 15.99 -2.60 -8.72
N LEU A 29 15.00 -2.92 -7.86
CA LEU A 29 15.19 -3.78 -6.70
C LEU A 29 14.95 -5.28 -6.98
N ILE A 30 14.25 -5.63 -8.07
CA ILE A 30 13.81 -7.03 -8.31
C ILE A 30 14.94 -8.03 -8.51
N ASP A 31 16.12 -7.59 -8.94
CA ASP A 31 17.27 -8.47 -9.14
C ASP A 31 18.10 -8.68 -7.86
N GLU A 32 17.96 -7.82 -6.85
CA GLU A 32 18.78 -7.84 -5.63
C GLU A 32 17.99 -8.32 -4.39
N TYR A 33 16.66 -8.23 -4.41
CA TYR A 33 15.81 -8.47 -3.25
C TYR A 33 14.69 -9.48 -3.56
N ASP A 34 14.19 -10.14 -2.49
CA ASP A 34 12.94 -10.91 -2.54
C ASP A 34 11.76 -9.92 -2.49
N CYS A 35 11.31 -9.46 -3.67
CA CYS A 35 10.33 -8.39 -3.81
C CYS A 35 8.89 -8.92 -3.86
N ILE A 36 8.01 -8.27 -3.08
CA ILE A 36 6.56 -8.47 -3.11
C ILE A 36 5.92 -7.10 -3.31
N TYR A 37 5.18 -6.92 -4.41
CA TYR A 37 4.44 -5.70 -4.72
C TYR A 37 2.94 -5.98 -4.72
N SER A 38 2.20 -5.17 -3.97
CA SER A 38 0.76 -5.36 -3.75
C SER A 38 -0.07 -4.26 -4.39
N VAL A 39 -1.09 -4.64 -5.14
CA VAL A 39 -2.21 -3.75 -5.44
C VAL A 39 -3.11 -3.76 -4.20
N VAL A 40 -3.11 -2.64 -3.46
CA VAL A 40 -3.76 -2.57 -2.14
C VAL A 40 -5.20 -2.07 -2.27
N ASP A 41 -6.07 -2.93 -2.74
CA ASP A 41 -7.48 -2.66 -2.96
C ASP A 41 -8.27 -2.45 -1.66
N TYR A 42 -7.92 -3.11 -0.56
CA TYR A 42 -8.50 -2.80 0.76
C TYR A 42 -8.20 -1.36 1.21
N HIS A 43 -7.08 -0.80 0.80
CA HIS A 43 -6.75 0.58 1.08
C HIS A 43 -7.59 1.55 0.24
N ALA A 44 -7.98 1.14 -0.96
CA ALA A 44 -8.82 1.94 -1.84
C ALA A 44 -10.23 2.15 -1.27
N ILE A 45 -10.78 1.16 -0.58
CA ILE A 45 -12.13 1.25 0.00
C ILE A 45 -12.22 2.02 1.31
N THR A 46 -11.09 2.50 1.84
CA THR A 46 -11.08 3.36 3.04
C THR A 46 -11.48 4.81 2.77
N VAL A 47 -11.55 5.20 1.50
CA VAL A 47 -12.00 6.50 1.01
C VAL A 47 -13.18 6.31 0.06
N GLU A 48 -13.80 7.40 -0.40
CA GLU A 48 -14.87 7.31 -1.37
C GLU A 48 -14.39 6.67 -2.68
N TYR A 49 -15.09 5.66 -3.15
CA TYR A 49 -14.78 4.91 -4.36
C TYR A 49 -16.04 4.46 -5.09
N ARG A 50 -15.89 4.14 -6.38
CA ARG A 50 -16.95 3.54 -7.19
C ARG A 50 -16.78 2.02 -7.24
N THR A 51 -17.77 1.31 -6.74
CA THR A 51 -17.74 -0.16 -6.65
C THR A 51 -17.67 -0.84 -8.01
N ASP A 52 -18.33 -0.27 -9.01
CA ASP A 52 -18.34 -0.75 -10.41
C ASP A 52 -16.97 -0.62 -11.11
N GLU A 53 -16.16 0.36 -10.69
CA GLU A 53 -14.84 0.62 -11.28
C GLU A 53 -13.68 -0.09 -10.54
N LEU A 54 -13.81 -0.33 -9.23
CA LEU A 54 -12.71 -0.80 -8.40
C LEU A 54 -12.04 -2.08 -8.92
N ARG A 55 -12.85 -3.03 -9.36
CA ARG A 55 -12.32 -4.30 -9.93
C ARG A 55 -11.47 -4.04 -11.18
N GLN A 56 -11.95 -3.23 -12.10
CA GLN A 56 -11.22 -2.91 -13.32
C GLN A 56 -9.95 -2.14 -13.00
N ARG A 57 -10.03 -1.13 -12.14
CA ARG A 57 -8.85 -0.36 -11.69
C ARG A 57 -7.80 -1.23 -11.02
N THR A 58 -8.20 -2.24 -10.25
CA THR A 58 -7.28 -3.21 -9.64
C THR A 58 -6.52 -4.00 -10.70
N ILE A 59 -7.22 -4.48 -11.73
CA ILE A 59 -6.61 -5.20 -12.84
C ILE A 59 -5.69 -4.28 -13.65
N ASP A 60 -6.16 -3.10 -14.01
CA ASP A 60 -5.39 -2.12 -14.78
C ASP A 60 -4.11 -1.71 -14.04
N THR A 61 -4.21 -1.50 -12.73
CA THR A 61 -3.03 -1.21 -11.90
C THR A 61 -2.01 -2.35 -11.97
N ALA A 62 -2.44 -3.60 -11.83
CA ALA A 62 -1.53 -4.74 -11.94
C ALA A 62 -0.88 -4.85 -13.33
N LEU A 63 -1.65 -4.61 -14.39
CA LEU A 63 -1.13 -4.60 -15.77
C LEU A 63 -0.11 -3.48 -15.98
N ILE A 64 -0.36 -2.29 -15.45
CA ILE A 64 0.57 -1.16 -15.52
C ILE A 64 1.87 -1.48 -14.77
N LEU A 65 1.81 -2.14 -13.61
CA LEU A 65 3.01 -2.57 -12.88
C LEU A 65 3.89 -3.47 -13.75
N ILE A 66 3.29 -4.44 -14.43
CA ILE A 66 4.00 -5.35 -15.35
C ILE A 66 4.55 -4.58 -16.55
N ALA A 67 3.75 -3.71 -17.16
CA ALA A 67 4.17 -2.90 -18.30
C ALA A 67 5.31 -1.94 -17.96
N CYS A 68 5.41 -1.48 -16.71
CA CYS A 68 6.51 -0.67 -16.21
C CYS A 68 7.80 -1.45 -15.95
N GLY A 69 7.78 -2.78 -16.07
CA GLY A 69 8.98 -3.63 -15.96
C GLY A 69 9.05 -4.51 -14.71
N LEU A 70 7.98 -4.60 -13.90
CA LEU A 70 7.92 -5.57 -12.82
C LEU A 70 7.68 -6.97 -13.41
N ASP A 71 8.76 -7.75 -13.54
CA ASP A 71 8.71 -9.10 -14.09
C ASP A 71 8.12 -10.09 -13.07
N PRO A 72 6.97 -10.74 -13.34
CA PRO A 72 6.36 -11.71 -12.44
C PRO A 72 7.21 -12.97 -12.20
N GLN A 73 8.23 -13.23 -13.01
CA GLN A 73 9.17 -14.32 -12.80
C GLN A 73 10.25 -13.96 -11.77
N LYS A 74 10.50 -12.66 -11.55
CA LYS A 74 11.53 -12.15 -10.64
C LYS A 74 10.97 -11.60 -9.34
N CYS A 75 9.72 -11.14 -9.35
CA CYS A 75 9.05 -10.61 -8.16
C CYS A 75 7.63 -11.15 -8.04
N ARG A 76 7.04 -11.01 -6.87
CA ARG A 76 5.63 -11.38 -6.65
C ARG A 76 4.77 -10.14 -6.76
N ILE A 77 3.77 -10.20 -7.63
CA ILE A 77 2.72 -9.19 -7.72
C ILE A 77 1.44 -9.83 -7.15
N MET A 78 0.80 -9.18 -6.20
CA MET A 78 -0.39 -9.68 -5.54
C MET A 78 -1.48 -8.61 -5.43
N VAL A 79 -2.72 -9.06 -5.30
CA VAL A 79 -3.86 -8.22 -4.90
C VAL A 79 -4.11 -8.47 -3.42
N GLN A 80 -4.22 -7.42 -2.62
CA GLN A 80 -4.30 -7.52 -1.16
C GLN A 80 -5.50 -8.34 -0.70
N SER A 81 -6.67 -8.17 -1.33
CA SER A 81 -7.90 -8.91 -0.99
C SER A 81 -7.84 -10.41 -1.28
N HIS A 82 -6.86 -10.85 -2.08
CA HIS A 82 -6.64 -12.27 -2.34
C HIS A 82 -5.84 -12.98 -1.24
N VAL A 83 -5.46 -12.27 -0.19
CA VAL A 83 -4.72 -12.79 0.96
C VAL A 83 -5.56 -12.65 2.25
N PRO A 84 -6.42 -13.63 2.60
CA PRO A 84 -7.32 -13.54 3.75
C PRO A 84 -6.62 -13.23 5.07
N ALA A 85 -5.37 -13.71 5.23
CA ALA A 85 -4.57 -13.43 6.42
C ALA A 85 -4.38 -11.94 6.72
N HIS A 86 -4.49 -11.06 5.74
CA HIS A 86 -4.42 -9.60 5.96
C HIS A 86 -5.61 -9.10 6.77
N THR A 87 -6.82 -9.60 6.50
CA THR A 87 -8.02 -9.21 7.26
C THR A 87 -8.07 -9.88 8.62
N GLU A 88 -7.62 -11.13 8.75
CA GLU A 88 -7.50 -11.83 10.03
C GLU A 88 -6.54 -11.09 10.96
N LEU A 89 -5.38 -10.71 10.45
CA LEU A 89 -4.39 -9.97 11.21
C LEU A 89 -4.89 -8.57 11.58
N ALA A 90 -5.56 -7.86 10.66
CA ALA A 90 -6.19 -6.58 10.94
C ALA A 90 -7.19 -6.68 12.09
N TRP A 91 -8.01 -7.74 12.12
CA TRP A 91 -8.96 -7.98 13.20
C TRP A 91 -8.26 -8.18 14.55
N ILE A 92 -7.19 -9.01 14.61
CA ILE A 92 -6.42 -9.22 15.83
C ILE A 92 -5.87 -7.89 16.35
N PHE A 93 -5.34 -7.06 15.45
CA PHE A 93 -4.82 -5.74 15.82
C PHE A 93 -5.91 -4.80 16.30
N ASN A 94 -7.10 -4.85 15.74
CA ASN A 94 -8.24 -4.07 16.21
C ASN A 94 -8.60 -4.39 17.66
N CYS A 95 -8.38 -5.62 18.08
CA CYS A 95 -8.65 -6.04 19.45
C CYS A 95 -7.59 -5.56 20.46
N VAL A 96 -6.36 -5.31 20.03
CA VAL A 96 -5.24 -5.03 20.97
C VAL A 96 -4.71 -3.60 20.93
N THR A 97 -5.07 -2.79 19.92
CA THR A 97 -4.56 -1.41 19.82
C THR A 97 -5.57 -0.40 20.38
N PRO A 98 -5.16 0.46 21.31
CA PRO A 98 -6.01 1.52 21.82
C PRO A 98 -6.32 2.57 20.75
N VAL A 99 -7.60 2.97 20.63
CA VAL A 99 -8.06 4.00 19.66
C VAL A 99 -7.29 5.31 19.82
N GLY A 100 -7.00 5.73 21.05
CA GLY A 100 -6.26 6.97 21.30
C GLY A 100 -4.82 6.99 20.77
N GLU A 101 -4.23 5.85 20.43
CA GLU A 101 -2.93 5.82 19.75
C GLU A 101 -3.08 6.23 18.29
N ILE A 102 -4.12 5.73 17.62
CA ILE A 102 -4.41 6.04 16.23
C ILE A 102 -4.76 7.52 16.06
N GLU A 103 -5.57 8.07 16.96
CA GLU A 103 -5.96 9.49 16.95
C GLU A 103 -4.77 10.45 17.12
N ARG A 104 -3.69 10.01 17.76
CA ARG A 104 -2.46 10.80 17.91
C ARG A 104 -1.60 10.83 16.66
N MET A 105 -1.79 9.89 15.73
CA MET A 105 -0.97 9.80 14.53
C MET A 105 -1.19 10.99 13.59
N THR A 106 -0.10 11.62 13.17
CA THR A 106 -0.15 12.78 12.25
C THR A 106 -0.85 12.42 10.94
N GLN A 107 -0.52 11.28 10.37
CA GLN A 107 -1.09 10.80 9.10
C GLN A 107 -2.61 10.60 9.20
N PHE A 108 -3.11 10.05 10.29
CA PHE A 108 -4.55 9.92 10.52
C PHE A 108 -5.22 11.29 10.59
N LYS A 109 -4.62 12.24 11.32
CA LYS A 109 -5.12 13.62 11.44
C LYS A 109 -5.21 14.32 10.08
N ASP A 110 -4.20 14.16 9.24
CA ASP A 110 -4.14 14.83 7.94
C ASP A 110 -5.20 14.27 6.97
N LYS A 111 -5.34 12.94 6.88
CA LYS A 111 -6.40 12.34 6.06
C LYS A 111 -7.81 12.59 6.62
N SER A 112 -7.98 12.57 7.94
CA SER A 112 -9.25 12.90 8.58
C SER A 112 -9.70 14.34 8.26
N LYS A 113 -8.75 15.27 8.11
CA LYS A 113 -9.05 16.63 7.67
C LYS A 113 -9.47 16.71 6.20
N GLN A 114 -8.85 15.90 5.33
CA GLN A 114 -9.19 15.84 3.90
C GLN A 114 -10.57 15.23 3.65
N HIS A 115 -11.01 14.30 4.52
CA HIS A 115 -12.26 13.57 4.39
C HIS A 115 -13.28 13.92 5.48
N ARG A 116 -13.42 15.22 5.83
CA ARG A 116 -14.24 15.78 6.91
C ARG A 116 -15.74 15.47 6.80
N GLY A 117 -16.20 14.32 6.79
CA GLY A 117 -17.61 13.91 6.75
C GLY A 117 -17.77 12.41 6.53
N ASN A 118 -16.70 11.72 6.21
CA ASN A 118 -16.74 10.30 5.91
C ASN A 118 -15.53 9.55 6.47
N ILE A 119 -15.22 9.78 7.76
CA ILE A 119 -14.18 9.02 8.46
C ILE A 119 -14.82 7.69 8.89
N ASN A 120 -14.41 6.61 8.24
CA ASN A 120 -14.85 5.27 8.57
C ASN A 120 -13.79 4.50 9.38
N MET A 121 -14.19 3.39 10.01
CA MET A 121 -13.28 2.55 10.79
C MET A 121 -12.15 1.96 9.94
N GLY A 122 -12.39 1.68 8.67
CA GLY A 122 -11.36 1.19 7.75
C GLY A 122 -10.19 2.16 7.58
N LEU A 123 -10.42 3.47 7.70
CA LEU A 123 -9.33 4.45 7.69
C LEU A 123 -8.46 4.33 8.94
N MET A 124 -9.03 4.03 10.09
CA MET A 124 -8.28 3.76 11.32
C MET A 124 -7.44 2.47 11.18
N ASP A 125 -8.02 1.42 10.64
CA ASP A 125 -7.37 0.13 10.40
C ASP A 125 -6.22 0.22 9.41
N TYR A 126 -6.36 1.05 8.38
CA TYR A 126 -5.32 1.34 7.40
C TYR A 126 -4.01 1.80 8.07
N TYR A 127 -4.10 2.81 8.93
CA TYR A 127 -2.90 3.35 9.60
C TYR A 127 -2.29 2.38 10.59
N ARG A 128 -3.12 1.57 11.20
CA ARG A 128 -2.70 0.52 12.10
C ARG A 128 -1.87 -0.54 11.39
N MET A 129 -2.36 -1.03 10.24
CA MET A 129 -1.63 -2.00 9.42
C MET A 129 -0.31 -1.44 8.92
N GLN A 130 -0.28 -0.18 8.46
CA GLN A 130 0.95 0.46 7.99
C GLN A 130 2.02 0.54 9.07
N ASN A 131 1.67 0.96 10.29
CA ASN A 131 2.66 1.09 11.36
C ASN A 131 3.21 -0.25 11.78
N LEU A 132 2.37 -1.26 11.87
CA LEU A 132 2.82 -2.58 12.27
C LEU A 132 3.75 -3.22 11.22
N MET A 133 3.45 -3.04 9.93
CA MET A 133 4.35 -3.48 8.87
C MET A 133 5.69 -2.75 8.94
N ALA A 134 5.71 -1.49 9.40
CA ALA A 134 6.93 -0.74 9.65
C ALA A 134 7.71 -1.28 10.87
N ASP A 135 7.00 -1.59 11.97
CA ASP A 135 7.61 -2.03 13.24
C ASP A 135 8.12 -3.48 13.19
N THR A 136 7.51 -4.34 12.38
CA THR A 136 7.95 -5.74 12.21
C THR A 136 9.17 -5.90 11.31
N GLY A 137 9.84 -4.81 10.95
CA GLY A 137 11.01 -4.82 10.05
C GLY A 137 10.68 -5.02 8.59
N MET A 138 9.41 -5.11 8.23
CA MET A 138 8.93 -4.96 6.87
C MET A 138 8.92 -3.46 6.50
N ARG A 139 10.04 -2.79 6.68
CA ARG A 139 10.18 -1.41 6.25
C ARG A 139 9.88 -1.37 4.77
N THR A 140 8.79 -0.68 4.43
CA THR A 140 8.62 -0.17 3.08
C THR A 140 9.90 0.59 2.77
N ALA A 141 10.71 0.06 1.86
CA ALA A 141 11.81 0.82 1.30
C ALA A 141 11.20 1.92 0.42
N LEU A 142 10.60 2.91 1.06
CA LEU A 142 10.50 4.23 0.48
C LEU A 142 11.96 4.72 0.49
N ALA A 143 12.68 4.35 -0.57
CA ALA A 143 14.03 4.79 -0.78
C ALA A 143 14.03 6.32 -0.66
N LYS A 144 14.81 6.85 0.27
CA LYS A 144 15.30 8.21 0.13
C LYS A 144 15.84 8.34 -1.29
N PRO A 145 15.49 9.39 -2.03
CA PRO A 145 16.15 9.64 -3.30
C PRO A 145 17.66 9.62 -3.05
N PRO A 146 18.48 9.07 -3.96
CA PRO A 146 19.91 9.11 -3.82
C PRO A 146 20.32 10.57 -3.61
N GLU A 147 21.07 10.83 -2.55
CA GLU A 147 21.70 12.13 -2.33
C GLU A 147 22.54 12.40 -3.56
N GLN A 148 22.17 13.46 -4.27
CA GLN A 148 22.96 13.92 -5.42
C GLN A 148 24.30 14.40 -4.86
N GLY A 149 25.33 13.58 -5.05
CA GLY A 149 26.70 13.98 -4.90
C GLY A 149 27.20 14.67 -6.17
#